data_128348cc5428962f9f3ff4c3aecb0267
#
_entry.id   128348cc5428962f9f3ff4c3aecb0267
#
_cell.length_a   1.000
_cell.length_b   1.000
_cell.length_c   1.000
_cell.angle_alpha   90.00
_cell.angle_beta   90.00
_cell.angle_gamma   90.00
#
_symmetry.space_group_name_H-M   'P 1'
#
loop_
_entity.id
_entity.type
_entity.pdbx_description
1 polymer ?
#
loop_
_entity_poly.entity_id
_entity_poly.type
_entity_poly.pdbx_seq_one_letter_code
_entity_poly.pdbx_strand_id
1 'polypeptide(L)'
;MRLRRILCAAMLPLVSLFWSLSSSAAAGATLDSAEQDLVTRINDFRAGRGLPTVTVSDSLTAAAKWMSADMSVHNYFAHTSLDGRAPVQRMNDAGYPAFQSYTGEDLAAGYTSTADVLAGWIASPAHYAVLVNPAYRVIGVGRSYGAGTAYGWYWTADFGSTVDAGAAAASFDQGYHSRWNGQSPDPTIAPGATTTLVVAFANAGYRGWYTGVPNQQASLGTSAPLDGPRADLASGWISPSRLATTTTSYVGPGQVGWFEFSVRAPQTPGDYRLSVRGVVDGVTWLEDSGIFFTIHVR
;
A
#
# COMPACT_ATOMS: atom_id res chain seq x y z
N MET A 1 73.54 24.62 46.36
CA MET A 1 72.65 25.07 45.31
C MET A 1 72.06 23.82 44.64
N ARG A 2 70.77 23.46 44.92
CA ARG A 2 70.13 22.30 44.37
C ARG A 2 69.06 22.80 43.35
N LEU A 3 69.27 22.49 42.07
CA LEU A 3 68.32 22.79 40.96
C LEU A 3 67.10 21.86 41.06
N ARG A 4 65.93 22.43 41.26
CA ARG A 4 64.61 21.68 41.10
C ARG A 4 64.26 21.65 39.63
N ARG A 5 64.12 20.43 39.07
CA ARG A 5 63.52 20.21 37.75
C ARG A 5 62.00 20.14 37.93
N ILE A 6 61.27 21.00 37.22
CA ILE A 6 59.82 20.99 37.13
C ILE A 6 59.48 20.11 35.88
N LEU A 7 58.76 19.01 36.10
CA LEU A 7 58.12 18.24 35.01
C LEU A 7 56.78 18.88 34.71
N CYS A 8 56.60 19.40 33.49
CA CYS A 8 55.29 19.73 32.96
C CYS A 8 54.69 18.44 32.36
N ALA A 9 53.58 17.98 32.97
CA ALA A 9 52.75 16.94 32.42
C ALA A 9 51.81 17.55 31.38
N ALA A 10 51.97 17.20 30.09
CA ALA A 10 51.04 17.56 29.03
C ALA A 10 49.86 16.59 29.06
N MET A 11 48.67 17.11 29.43
CA MET A 11 47.41 16.39 29.24
C MET A 11 46.99 16.47 27.77
N LEU A 12 47.00 15.35 27.09
CA LEU A 12 46.33 15.18 25.77
C LEU A 12 44.85 14.95 26.00
N PRO A 13 43.96 15.68 25.30
CA PRO A 13 42.51 15.40 25.36
C PRO A 13 42.23 14.11 24.56
N LEU A 14 41.60 13.12 25.20
CA LEU A 14 41.01 11.95 24.56
C LEU A 14 39.79 12.43 23.75
N VAL A 15 39.94 12.53 22.44
CA VAL A 15 38.79 12.70 21.53
C VAL A 15 38.14 11.32 21.32
N SER A 16 37.06 11.06 22.06
CA SER A 16 36.22 9.91 21.86
C SER A 16 35.43 10.07 20.55
N LEU A 17 35.87 9.42 19.49
CA LEU A 17 35.14 9.31 18.23
C LEU A 17 33.94 8.37 18.47
N PHE A 18 32.75 8.93 18.71
CA PHE A 18 31.51 8.17 18.65
C PHE A 18 31.23 7.84 17.18
N TRP A 19 31.55 6.65 16.74
CA TRP A 19 31.00 6.10 15.51
C TRP A 19 29.52 5.83 15.74
N SER A 20 28.68 6.70 15.22
CA SER A 20 27.25 6.41 15.07
C SER A 20 27.14 5.30 14.03
N LEU A 21 26.92 4.07 14.49
CA LEU A 21 26.46 2.98 13.65
C LEU A 21 25.04 3.36 13.17
N SER A 22 24.97 4.01 12.01
CA SER A 22 23.72 4.11 11.29
C SER A 22 23.31 2.69 10.95
N SER A 23 22.38 2.13 11.73
CA SER A 23 21.68 0.91 11.34
C SER A 23 20.92 1.24 10.06
N SER A 24 21.46 0.84 8.91
CA SER A 24 20.69 0.77 7.69
C SER A 24 19.59 -0.25 7.96
N ALA A 25 18.37 0.21 8.18
CA ALA A 25 17.22 -0.67 8.15
C ALA A 25 17.27 -1.38 6.78
N ALA A 26 17.43 -2.69 6.78
CA ALA A 26 17.30 -3.47 5.56
C ALA A 26 15.94 -3.09 4.96
N ALA A 27 15.92 -2.68 3.69
CA ALA A 27 14.65 -2.44 3.00
C ALA A 27 13.85 -3.74 3.07
N GLY A 28 12.71 -3.70 3.74
CA GLY A 28 11.83 -4.86 3.88
C GLY A 28 11.47 -5.44 2.51
N ALA A 29 11.15 -6.71 2.43
CA ALA A 29 10.76 -7.37 1.19
C ALA A 29 9.43 -6.78 0.71
N THR A 30 9.48 -5.88 -0.26
CA THR A 30 8.27 -5.21 -0.79
C THR A 30 7.45 -6.15 -1.67
N LEU A 31 6.14 -6.20 -1.44
CA LEU A 31 5.19 -6.87 -2.31
C LEU A 31 5.02 -6.08 -3.62
N ASP A 32 4.85 -6.79 -4.74
CA ASP A 32 4.37 -6.17 -5.97
C ASP A 32 2.83 -5.98 -5.92
N SER A 33 2.26 -5.31 -6.93
CA SER A 33 0.84 -4.99 -6.96
C SER A 33 -0.08 -6.23 -6.95
N ALA A 34 0.32 -7.34 -7.57
CA ALA A 34 -0.48 -8.55 -7.57
C ALA A 34 -0.30 -9.35 -6.26
N GLU A 35 0.89 -9.39 -5.70
CA GLU A 35 1.13 -9.97 -4.37
C GLU A 35 0.29 -9.23 -3.32
N GLN A 36 0.24 -7.90 -3.39
CA GLN A 36 -0.57 -7.07 -2.50
C GLN A 36 -2.08 -7.31 -2.70
N ASP A 37 -2.55 -7.41 -3.96
CA ASP A 37 -3.96 -7.74 -4.23
C ASP A 37 -4.33 -9.12 -3.66
N LEU A 38 -3.44 -10.11 -3.75
CA LEU A 38 -3.67 -11.43 -3.17
C LEU A 38 -3.80 -11.38 -1.65
N VAL A 39 -2.93 -10.64 -0.95
CA VAL A 39 -3.05 -10.40 0.51
C VAL A 39 -4.39 -9.76 0.84
N THR A 40 -4.79 -8.75 0.08
CA THR A 40 -6.07 -8.06 0.29
C THR A 40 -7.25 -9.03 0.16
N ARG A 41 -7.29 -9.83 -0.91
CA ARG A 41 -8.34 -10.83 -1.14
C ARG A 41 -8.39 -11.90 -0.06
N ILE A 42 -7.23 -12.37 0.42
CA ILE A 42 -7.14 -13.31 1.55
C ILE A 42 -7.74 -12.67 2.80
N ASN A 43 -7.43 -11.41 3.07
CA ASN A 43 -7.97 -10.70 4.23
C ASN A 43 -9.48 -10.45 4.13
N ASP A 44 -10.00 -10.07 2.95
CA ASP A 44 -11.44 -9.94 2.71
C ASP A 44 -12.16 -11.29 2.91
N PHE A 45 -11.56 -12.38 2.41
CA PHE A 45 -12.07 -13.73 2.59
C PHE A 45 -12.10 -14.15 4.08
N ARG A 46 -11.03 -13.85 4.84
CA ARG A 46 -10.93 -14.14 6.28
C ARG A 46 -11.94 -13.29 7.08
N ALA A 47 -11.97 -11.97 6.84
CA ALA A 47 -12.90 -11.04 7.50
C ALA A 47 -14.37 -11.41 7.28
N GLY A 48 -14.73 -11.82 6.06
CA GLY A 48 -16.07 -12.33 5.72
C GLY A 48 -16.48 -13.59 6.48
N ARG A 49 -15.55 -14.24 7.19
CA ARG A 49 -15.77 -15.41 8.07
C ARG A 49 -15.57 -15.11 9.54
N GLY A 50 -15.42 -13.83 9.90
CA GLY A 50 -15.19 -13.42 11.29
C GLY A 50 -13.79 -13.80 11.82
N LEU A 51 -12.84 -14.12 10.93
CA LEU A 51 -11.47 -14.45 11.30
C LEU A 51 -10.60 -13.17 11.36
N PRO A 52 -9.59 -13.12 12.23
CA PRO A 52 -8.62 -12.05 12.22
C PRO A 52 -7.93 -11.92 10.86
N THR A 53 -7.77 -10.70 10.38
CA THR A 53 -6.91 -10.42 9.22
C THR A 53 -5.44 -10.68 9.56
N VAL A 54 -4.63 -10.93 8.54
CA VAL A 54 -3.18 -11.14 8.67
C VAL A 54 -2.43 -9.91 8.17
N THR A 55 -1.35 -9.53 8.84
CA THR A 55 -0.45 -8.45 8.44
C THR A 55 0.71 -9.00 7.62
N VAL A 56 1.31 -8.18 6.74
CA VAL A 56 2.46 -8.61 5.94
C VAL A 56 3.70 -8.69 6.82
N SER A 57 4.41 -9.82 6.76
CA SER A 57 5.71 -10.05 7.36
C SER A 57 6.79 -9.99 6.29
N ASP A 58 7.82 -9.17 6.50
CA ASP A 58 8.95 -9.07 5.59
C ASP A 58 9.70 -10.40 5.48
N SER A 59 9.87 -11.10 6.60
CA SER A 59 10.57 -12.38 6.65
C SER A 59 9.80 -13.47 5.89
N LEU A 60 8.48 -13.58 6.11
CA LEU A 60 7.65 -14.53 5.35
C LEU A 60 7.58 -14.15 3.87
N THR A 61 7.52 -12.85 3.54
CA THR A 61 7.55 -12.38 2.15
C THR A 61 8.86 -12.78 1.46
N ALA A 62 9.99 -12.65 2.15
CA ALA A 62 11.27 -13.09 1.61
C ALA A 62 11.29 -14.61 1.35
N ALA A 63 10.77 -15.43 2.27
CA ALA A 63 10.65 -16.88 2.11
C ALA A 63 9.74 -17.26 0.93
N ALA A 64 8.55 -16.65 0.85
CA ALA A 64 7.58 -16.89 -0.23
C ALA A 64 8.11 -16.50 -1.61
N LYS A 65 8.77 -15.33 -1.72
CA LYS A 65 9.41 -14.89 -2.97
C LYS A 65 10.55 -15.82 -3.39
N TRP A 66 11.37 -16.24 -2.43
CA TRP A 66 12.44 -17.21 -2.69
C TRP A 66 11.85 -18.51 -3.26
N MET A 67 10.80 -19.05 -2.62
CA MET A 67 10.17 -20.31 -3.05
C MET A 67 9.54 -20.22 -4.43
N SER A 68 8.79 -19.15 -4.69
CA SER A 68 8.21 -18.93 -6.02
C SER A 68 9.29 -18.81 -7.10
N ALA A 69 10.40 -18.12 -6.81
CA ALA A 69 11.54 -17.99 -7.71
C ALA A 69 12.22 -19.35 -7.95
N ASP A 70 12.44 -20.13 -6.90
CA ASP A 70 13.09 -21.44 -6.98
C ASP A 70 12.25 -22.40 -7.85
N MET A 71 10.93 -22.47 -7.62
CA MET A 71 10.02 -23.26 -8.45
C MET A 71 10.04 -22.84 -9.93
N SER A 72 10.03 -21.54 -10.19
CA SER A 72 10.00 -21.01 -11.56
C SER A 72 11.33 -21.20 -12.31
N VAL A 73 12.46 -21.06 -11.62
CA VAL A 73 13.80 -21.23 -12.21
C VAL A 73 14.10 -22.71 -12.51
N HIS A 74 13.68 -23.60 -11.61
CA HIS A 74 13.99 -25.03 -11.72
C HIS A 74 12.84 -25.86 -12.32
N ASN A 75 11.73 -25.20 -12.71
CA ASN A 75 10.58 -25.84 -13.35
C ASN A 75 10.02 -27.05 -12.59
N TYR A 76 9.67 -26.83 -11.32
CA TYR A 76 9.03 -27.85 -10.46
C TYR A 76 7.89 -27.22 -9.65
N PHE A 77 7.07 -28.07 -9.01
CA PHE A 77 5.98 -27.62 -8.13
C PHE A 77 5.86 -28.58 -6.93
N ALA A 78 6.34 -28.16 -5.77
CA ALA A 78 6.31 -28.92 -4.53
C ALA A 78 6.54 -28.01 -3.32
N HIS A 79 6.06 -28.41 -2.13
CA HIS A 79 6.33 -27.70 -0.87
C HIS A 79 7.78 -27.83 -0.40
N THR A 80 8.45 -28.96 -0.67
CA THR A 80 9.89 -29.12 -0.37
C THR A 80 10.70 -28.59 -1.55
N SER A 81 11.61 -27.65 -1.28
CA SER A 81 12.51 -27.12 -2.30
C SER A 81 13.57 -28.15 -2.74
N LEU A 82 14.18 -27.95 -3.92
CA LEU A 82 15.16 -28.90 -4.47
C LEU A 82 16.43 -29.07 -3.60
N ASP A 83 16.74 -28.08 -2.77
CA ASP A 83 17.81 -28.17 -1.78
C ASP A 83 17.40 -28.94 -0.50
N GLY A 84 16.19 -29.50 -0.47
CA GLY A 84 15.68 -30.36 0.60
C GLY A 84 15.00 -29.60 1.76
N ARG A 85 14.90 -28.25 1.72
CA ARG A 85 14.27 -27.50 2.81
C ARG A 85 12.74 -27.62 2.76
N ALA A 86 12.15 -27.91 3.91
CA ALA A 86 10.71 -27.79 4.13
C ALA A 86 10.31 -26.30 4.29
N PRO A 87 9.03 -25.94 4.13
CA PRO A 87 8.54 -24.56 4.30
C PRO A 87 9.00 -23.90 5.61
N VAL A 88 8.85 -24.59 6.74
CA VAL A 88 9.25 -24.08 8.06
C VAL A 88 10.75 -23.73 8.13
N GLN A 89 11.60 -24.47 7.43
CA GLN A 89 13.04 -24.17 7.39
C GLN A 89 13.32 -22.92 6.56
N ARG A 90 12.69 -22.77 5.39
CA ARG A 90 12.83 -21.56 4.55
C ARG A 90 12.36 -20.31 5.27
N MET A 91 11.21 -20.39 5.96
CA MET A 91 10.69 -19.28 6.77
C MET A 91 11.66 -18.90 7.89
N ASN A 92 12.22 -19.91 8.59
CA ASN A 92 13.21 -19.68 9.65
C ASN A 92 14.51 -19.08 9.11
N ASP A 93 15.01 -19.56 7.99
CA ASP A 93 16.23 -19.06 7.33
C ASP A 93 16.06 -17.63 6.83
N ALA A 94 14.81 -17.23 6.49
CA ALA A 94 14.44 -15.88 6.13
C ALA A 94 14.28 -14.94 7.34
N GLY A 95 14.44 -15.46 8.58
CA GLY A 95 14.37 -14.67 9.82
C GLY A 95 13.02 -14.71 10.54
N TYR A 96 12.03 -15.46 10.03
CA TYR A 96 10.78 -15.68 10.76
C TYR A 96 10.98 -16.72 11.86
N PRO A 97 10.44 -16.54 13.09
CA PRO A 97 10.61 -17.52 14.19
C PRO A 97 9.74 -18.78 13.98
N ALA A 98 9.92 -19.46 12.84
CA ALA A 98 9.02 -20.52 12.37
C ALA A 98 8.97 -21.75 13.29
N PHE A 99 10.07 -22.09 13.95
CA PHE A 99 10.11 -23.25 14.85
C PHE A 99 9.37 -23.03 16.18
N GLN A 100 9.04 -21.75 16.52
CA GLN A 100 8.28 -21.37 17.71
C GLN A 100 6.86 -20.88 17.36
N SER A 101 6.43 -21.04 16.10
CA SER A 101 5.17 -20.50 15.58
C SER A 101 4.34 -21.59 14.90
N TYR A 102 3.02 -21.44 14.89
CA TYR A 102 2.23 -22.16 13.90
C TYR A 102 2.50 -21.52 12.54
N THR A 103 2.81 -22.36 11.56
CA THR A 103 3.07 -21.93 10.18
C THR A 103 2.22 -22.71 9.19
N GLY A 104 2.02 -22.17 8.01
CA GLY A 104 1.36 -22.85 6.90
C GLY A 104 1.85 -22.27 5.58
N GLU A 105 1.76 -23.05 4.53
CA GLU A 105 2.13 -22.65 3.18
C GLU A 105 1.06 -23.09 2.19
N ASP A 106 0.60 -22.17 1.35
CA ASP A 106 -0.21 -22.46 0.18
C ASP A 106 0.57 -22.16 -1.09
N LEU A 107 0.59 -23.11 -2.02
CA LEU A 107 1.21 -22.97 -3.33
C LEU A 107 0.16 -22.98 -4.44
N ALA A 108 0.43 -22.22 -5.51
CA ALA A 108 -0.34 -22.29 -6.74
C ALA A 108 0.57 -22.14 -7.96
N ALA A 109 0.19 -22.79 -9.07
CA ALA A 109 0.92 -22.69 -10.34
C ALA A 109 -0.06 -22.63 -11.53
N GLY A 110 0.33 -21.92 -12.59
CA GLY A 110 -0.47 -21.78 -13.80
C GLY A 110 -1.54 -20.68 -13.76
N TYR A 111 -1.77 -20.05 -12.63
CA TYR A 111 -2.75 -18.97 -12.50
C TYR A 111 -2.14 -17.61 -12.85
N THR A 112 -2.86 -16.85 -13.66
CA THR A 112 -2.43 -15.51 -14.11
C THR A 112 -3.09 -14.38 -13.34
N SER A 113 -4.16 -14.66 -12.58
CA SER A 113 -4.85 -13.69 -11.73
C SER A 113 -4.90 -14.12 -10.27
N THR A 114 -4.87 -13.15 -9.37
CA THR A 114 -4.99 -13.35 -7.91
C THR A 114 -6.34 -13.89 -7.50
N ALA A 115 -7.41 -13.53 -8.24
CA ALA A 115 -8.74 -14.05 -8.01
C ALA A 115 -8.80 -15.56 -8.26
N ASP A 116 -8.16 -16.05 -9.34
CA ASP A 116 -8.13 -17.46 -9.67
C ASP A 116 -7.23 -18.24 -8.72
N VAL A 117 -6.10 -17.68 -8.27
CA VAL A 117 -5.25 -18.25 -7.20
C VAL A 117 -6.08 -18.50 -5.95
N LEU A 118 -6.74 -17.46 -5.43
CA LEU A 118 -7.57 -17.60 -4.23
C LEU A 118 -8.73 -18.57 -4.43
N ALA A 119 -9.41 -18.53 -5.58
CA ALA A 119 -10.48 -19.47 -5.88
C ALA A 119 -10.00 -20.92 -5.93
N GLY A 120 -8.81 -21.19 -6.48
CA GLY A 120 -8.17 -22.49 -6.48
C GLY A 120 -7.86 -22.99 -5.06
N TRP A 121 -7.32 -22.13 -4.21
CA TRP A 121 -7.07 -22.46 -2.80
C TRP A 121 -8.37 -22.71 -2.01
N ILE A 122 -9.41 -21.89 -2.23
CA ILE A 122 -10.73 -22.10 -1.60
C ILE A 122 -11.35 -23.44 -2.00
N ALA A 123 -11.19 -23.86 -3.26
CA ALA A 123 -11.73 -25.12 -3.76
C ALA A 123 -10.99 -26.35 -3.28
N SER A 124 -9.78 -26.21 -2.74
CA SER A 124 -8.96 -27.31 -2.22
C SER A 124 -9.09 -27.42 -0.70
N PRO A 125 -9.57 -28.54 -0.15
CA PRO A 125 -9.75 -28.68 1.30
C PRO A 125 -8.47 -28.43 2.11
N ALA A 126 -7.30 -28.83 1.61
CA ALA A 126 -6.03 -28.65 2.28
C ALA A 126 -5.62 -27.16 2.34
N HIS A 127 -5.68 -26.46 1.20
CA HIS A 127 -5.37 -25.04 1.15
C HIS A 127 -6.43 -24.18 1.88
N TYR A 128 -7.72 -24.58 1.78
CA TYR A 128 -8.78 -23.93 2.54
C TYR A 128 -8.51 -23.96 4.05
N ALA A 129 -8.03 -25.09 4.58
CA ALA A 129 -7.70 -25.24 6.00
C ALA A 129 -6.58 -24.26 6.43
N VAL A 130 -5.60 -23.99 5.56
CA VAL A 130 -4.58 -22.96 5.79
C VAL A 130 -5.22 -21.57 5.78
N LEU A 131 -5.99 -21.23 4.76
CA LEU A 131 -6.63 -19.90 4.62
C LEU A 131 -7.51 -19.54 5.82
N VAL A 132 -8.22 -20.49 6.44
CA VAL A 132 -9.15 -20.23 7.55
C VAL A 132 -8.57 -20.51 8.94
N ASN A 133 -7.29 -20.83 9.06
CA ASN A 133 -6.69 -21.09 10.37
C ASN A 133 -6.74 -19.81 11.25
N PRO A 134 -7.43 -19.85 12.41
CA PRO A 134 -7.60 -18.68 13.26
C PRO A 134 -6.33 -18.27 14.03
N ALA A 135 -5.30 -19.15 14.04
CA ALA A 135 -4.05 -18.85 14.73
C ALA A 135 -3.17 -17.86 13.97
N TYR A 136 -3.31 -17.75 12.67
CA TYR A 136 -2.41 -16.89 11.86
C TYR A 136 -2.66 -15.41 12.10
N ARG A 137 -1.55 -14.64 12.15
CA ARG A 137 -1.49 -13.21 12.37
C ARG A 137 -0.71 -12.48 11.28
N VAL A 138 0.19 -13.18 10.61
CA VAL A 138 1.06 -12.62 9.57
C VAL A 138 1.06 -13.50 8.32
N ILE A 139 1.38 -12.88 7.19
CA ILE A 139 1.48 -13.52 5.88
C ILE A 139 2.67 -12.94 5.11
N GLY A 140 3.32 -13.76 4.31
CA GLY A 140 4.19 -13.35 3.21
C GLY A 140 3.67 -13.92 1.90
N VAL A 141 3.72 -13.14 0.83
CA VAL A 141 3.33 -13.59 -0.51
C VAL A 141 4.46 -13.36 -1.49
N GLY A 142 4.68 -14.33 -2.36
CA GLY A 142 5.63 -14.23 -3.46
C GLY A 142 5.05 -14.82 -4.73
N ARG A 143 5.44 -14.25 -5.88
CA ARG A 143 5.17 -14.81 -7.19
C ARG A 143 6.39 -14.71 -8.09
N SER A 144 6.50 -15.65 -9.04
CA SER A 144 7.55 -15.61 -10.05
C SER A 144 7.05 -16.18 -11.37
N TYR A 145 7.56 -15.63 -12.47
CA TYR A 145 7.25 -16.10 -13.82
C TYR A 145 8.46 -16.80 -14.43
N GLY A 146 8.28 -18.05 -14.81
CA GLY A 146 9.27 -18.84 -15.54
C GLY A 146 8.89 -19.02 -16.99
N ALA A 147 9.52 -18.30 -17.92
CA ALA A 147 9.29 -18.48 -19.35
C ALA A 147 9.70 -19.90 -19.80
N GLY A 148 8.78 -20.61 -20.49
CA GLY A 148 9.05 -21.97 -20.97
C GLY A 148 8.92 -23.07 -19.90
N THR A 149 8.55 -22.75 -18.68
CA THR A 149 8.26 -23.74 -17.64
C THR A 149 6.86 -24.32 -17.81
N ALA A 150 6.56 -25.42 -17.11
CA ALA A 150 5.29 -26.14 -17.23
C ALA A 150 4.06 -25.28 -16.89
N TYR A 151 4.21 -24.28 -15.99
CA TYR A 151 3.09 -23.50 -15.46
C TYR A 151 3.18 -22.00 -15.77
N GLY A 152 4.34 -21.47 -16.13
CA GLY A 152 4.58 -20.04 -16.33
C GLY A 152 4.60 -19.28 -14.99
N TRP A 153 3.46 -19.06 -14.33
CA TRP A 153 3.39 -18.41 -13.02
C TRP A 153 3.39 -19.40 -11.87
N TYR A 154 4.14 -19.04 -10.82
CA TYR A 154 4.25 -19.76 -9.54
C TYR A 154 3.97 -18.78 -8.40
N TRP A 155 3.16 -19.21 -7.43
CA TRP A 155 2.71 -18.41 -6.29
C TRP A 155 2.95 -19.16 -5.00
N THR A 156 3.37 -18.42 -3.97
CA THR A 156 3.55 -18.93 -2.61
C THR A 156 2.90 -17.95 -1.64
N ALA A 157 2.14 -18.47 -0.67
CA ALA A 157 1.67 -17.73 0.49
C ALA A 157 2.10 -18.46 1.76
N ASP A 158 2.97 -17.81 2.54
CA ASP A 158 3.48 -18.30 3.82
C ASP A 158 2.74 -17.62 4.97
N PHE A 159 2.20 -18.38 5.89
CA PHE A 159 1.43 -17.89 7.04
C PHE A 159 2.15 -18.17 8.35
N GLY A 160 1.94 -17.29 9.33
CA GLY A 160 2.51 -17.43 10.66
C GLY A 160 1.65 -16.87 11.79
N SER A 161 1.81 -17.44 12.99
CA SER A 161 1.06 -17.01 14.19
C SER A 161 1.77 -15.94 15.00
N THR A 162 3.08 -15.77 14.85
CA THR A 162 3.89 -14.78 15.59
C THR A 162 4.08 -13.54 14.73
N VAL A 163 3.77 -12.37 15.28
CA VAL A 163 4.09 -11.08 14.62
C VAL A 163 5.59 -10.84 14.84
N ASP A 164 6.36 -10.91 13.76
CA ASP A 164 7.81 -10.69 13.79
C ASP A 164 8.18 -9.20 13.79
N ALA A 165 9.42 -8.87 14.16
CA ALA A 165 9.87 -7.49 14.33
C ALA A 165 9.89 -6.67 13.01
N GLY A 166 9.84 -7.33 11.87
CA GLY A 166 9.70 -6.71 10.54
C GLY A 166 8.25 -6.65 10.05
N ALA A 167 7.31 -7.24 10.83
CA ALA A 167 5.89 -7.03 10.56
C ALA A 167 5.53 -5.59 10.96
N ALA A 168 5.90 -4.64 10.12
CA ALA A 168 5.23 -3.36 10.16
C ALA A 168 3.73 -3.65 10.11
N ALA A 169 2.94 -2.98 10.96
CA ALA A 169 1.58 -2.68 10.56
C ALA A 169 1.73 -2.00 9.20
N ALA A 170 1.75 -2.80 8.14
CA ALA A 170 1.65 -2.28 6.81
C ALA A 170 0.43 -1.39 6.88
N SER A 171 0.61 -0.11 6.68
CA SER A 171 -0.50 0.71 6.24
C SER A 171 -1.03 -0.09 5.06
N PHE A 172 -2.15 -0.80 5.29
CA PHE A 172 -2.72 -1.67 4.29
C PHE A 172 -2.81 -0.85 3.03
N ASP A 173 -1.98 -1.17 2.04
CA ASP A 173 -2.20 -0.66 0.71
C ASP A 173 -3.55 -1.22 0.28
N GLN A 174 -4.59 -0.39 0.44
CA GLN A 174 -5.96 -0.72 0.08
C GLN A 174 -6.11 -0.92 -1.44
N GLY A 175 -5.00 -0.81 -2.20
CA GLY A 175 -4.98 -0.93 -3.66
C GLY A 175 -5.60 0.26 -4.38
N TYR A 176 -5.92 1.32 -3.66
CA TYR A 176 -6.43 2.57 -4.21
C TYR A 176 -5.32 3.61 -4.22
N HIS A 177 -4.80 3.89 -5.40
CA HIS A 177 -3.76 4.89 -5.63
C HIS A 177 -4.17 5.85 -6.72
N SER A 178 -3.66 7.06 -6.65
CA SER A 178 -3.83 8.06 -7.69
C SER A 178 -2.51 8.70 -8.08
N ARG A 179 -2.45 9.16 -9.30
CA ARG A 179 -1.40 10.07 -9.77
C ARG A 179 -2.07 11.23 -10.47
N TRP A 180 -1.69 12.45 -10.08
CA TRP A 180 -2.18 13.64 -10.78
C TRP A 180 -1.93 13.55 -12.30
N ASN A 181 -2.97 13.90 -13.08
CA ASN A 181 -2.94 13.84 -14.54
C ASN A 181 -3.19 15.20 -15.18
N GLY A 182 -3.84 16.12 -14.48
CA GLY A 182 -4.10 17.47 -14.95
C GLY A 182 -5.24 18.15 -14.21
N GLN A 183 -5.40 19.45 -14.44
CA GLN A 183 -6.48 20.27 -13.90
C GLN A 183 -6.78 21.48 -14.78
N SER A 184 -7.96 22.09 -14.59
CA SER A 184 -8.29 23.39 -15.16
C SER A 184 -7.32 24.47 -14.67
N PRO A 185 -7.11 25.54 -15.43
CA PRO A 185 -6.39 26.72 -14.93
C PRO A 185 -7.15 27.42 -13.79
N ASP A 186 -6.43 28.22 -13.03
CA ASP A 186 -7.00 29.05 -11.97
C ASP A 186 -8.01 30.07 -12.60
N PRO A 187 -9.26 30.14 -12.08
CA PRO A 187 -10.29 30.98 -12.65
C PRO A 187 -10.23 32.42 -12.13
N THR A 188 -10.59 33.37 -12.98
CA THR A 188 -10.93 34.72 -12.57
C THR A 188 -12.43 34.94 -12.79
N ILE A 189 -13.17 35.20 -11.71
CA ILE A 189 -14.65 35.32 -11.77
C ILE A 189 -15.15 36.48 -10.92
N ALA A 190 -16.33 37.02 -11.28
CA ALA A 190 -16.96 38.11 -10.53
C ALA A 190 -17.47 37.62 -9.14
N PRO A 191 -17.58 38.51 -8.15
CA PRO A 191 -18.20 38.23 -6.88
C PRO A 191 -19.56 37.52 -7.02
N GLY A 192 -19.79 36.42 -6.31
CA GLY A 192 -21.02 35.64 -6.36
C GLY A 192 -21.20 34.75 -7.60
N ALA A 193 -20.38 34.92 -8.64
CA ALA A 193 -20.46 34.13 -9.86
C ALA A 193 -20.01 32.69 -9.61
N THR A 194 -20.45 31.76 -10.47
CA THR A 194 -20.10 30.33 -10.41
C THR A 194 -19.30 29.94 -11.65
N THR A 195 -18.33 29.06 -11.47
CA THR A 195 -17.57 28.45 -12.57
C THR A 195 -17.36 26.98 -12.31
N THR A 196 -17.16 26.22 -13.39
CA THR A 196 -16.85 24.79 -13.31
C THR A 196 -15.34 24.57 -13.43
N LEU A 197 -14.82 23.71 -12.59
CA LEU A 197 -13.43 23.29 -12.56
C LEU A 197 -13.33 21.77 -12.72
N VAL A 198 -12.19 21.31 -13.21
CA VAL A 198 -11.92 19.90 -13.44
C VAL A 198 -10.57 19.53 -12.86
N VAL A 199 -10.50 18.36 -12.20
CA VAL A 199 -9.26 17.68 -11.83
C VAL A 199 -9.28 16.28 -12.40
N ALA A 200 -8.15 15.81 -12.90
CA ALA A 200 -7.97 14.48 -13.41
C ALA A 200 -6.88 13.73 -12.64
N PHE A 201 -7.18 12.51 -12.24
CA PHE A 201 -6.21 11.58 -11.67
C PHE A 201 -6.18 10.29 -12.47
N ALA A 202 -4.99 9.77 -12.78
CA ALA A 202 -4.83 8.39 -13.21
C ALA A 202 -5.00 7.47 -12.00
N ASN A 203 -5.80 6.42 -12.14
CA ASN A 203 -5.84 5.32 -11.18
C ASN A 203 -4.51 4.56 -11.25
N ALA A 204 -3.62 4.81 -10.31
CA ALA A 204 -2.30 4.18 -10.21
C ALA A 204 -2.32 2.90 -9.36
N GLY A 205 -3.47 2.57 -8.77
CA GLY A 205 -3.70 1.37 -7.97
C GLY A 205 -4.06 0.15 -8.82
N TYR A 206 -4.33 -0.95 -8.14
CA TYR A 206 -4.81 -2.20 -8.76
C TYR A 206 -6.30 -2.43 -8.55
N ARG A 207 -6.98 -1.60 -7.76
CA ARG A 207 -8.45 -1.57 -7.62
C ARG A 207 -9.08 -0.51 -8.50
N GLY A 208 -10.22 -0.86 -9.09
CA GLY A 208 -11.05 0.09 -9.84
C GLY A 208 -11.83 1.02 -8.91
N TRP A 209 -12.10 2.24 -9.37
CA TRP A 209 -13.00 3.19 -8.72
C TRP A 209 -14.39 3.04 -9.34
N TYR A 210 -15.39 2.71 -8.51
CA TYR A 210 -16.77 2.47 -8.96
C TYR A 210 -17.70 3.51 -8.35
N THR A 211 -18.22 4.46 -9.16
CA THR A 211 -19.15 5.50 -8.70
C THR A 211 -20.45 4.86 -8.19
N GLY A 212 -20.89 5.30 -7.02
CA GLY A 212 -22.11 4.79 -6.37
C GLY A 212 -21.93 3.49 -5.60
N VAL A 213 -20.71 2.90 -5.56
CA VAL A 213 -20.45 1.68 -4.81
C VAL A 213 -19.74 2.03 -3.49
N PRO A 214 -20.33 1.73 -2.31
CA PRO A 214 -19.70 1.99 -1.02
C PRO A 214 -18.30 1.36 -0.92
N ASN A 215 -17.35 2.08 -0.34
CA ASN A 215 -15.94 1.67 -0.16
C ASN A 215 -15.17 1.42 -1.48
N GLN A 216 -15.72 1.81 -2.62
CA GLN A 216 -15.06 1.70 -3.93
C GLN A 216 -15.18 2.99 -4.75
N GLN A 217 -16.00 3.94 -4.31
CA GLN A 217 -16.17 5.21 -4.98
C GLN A 217 -15.01 6.14 -4.67
N ALA A 218 -14.31 6.61 -5.70
CA ALA A 218 -13.42 7.74 -5.56
C ALA A 218 -14.19 9.06 -5.61
N SER A 219 -13.93 9.91 -4.64
CA SER A 219 -14.44 11.27 -4.52
C SER A 219 -13.29 12.28 -4.52
N LEU A 220 -13.57 13.52 -4.90
CA LEU A 220 -12.67 14.65 -4.70
C LEU A 220 -13.01 15.32 -3.38
N GLY A 221 -12.07 15.35 -2.45
CA GLY A 221 -12.23 15.96 -1.13
C GLY A 221 -11.35 17.18 -0.94
N THR A 222 -11.69 18.05 0.03
CA THR A 222 -10.85 19.16 0.48
C THR A 222 -9.62 18.63 1.24
N SER A 223 -8.45 19.28 1.08
CA SER A 223 -7.21 18.78 1.67
C SER A 223 -6.43 19.78 2.54
N ALA A 224 -6.86 21.04 2.62
CA ALA A 224 -6.25 22.03 3.51
C ALA A 224 -7.31 22.91 4.19
N PRO A 225 -7.72 22.61 5.44
CA PRO A 225 -7.37 21.40 6.19
C PRO A 225 -7.97 20.13 5.57
N LEU A 226 -7.36 18.97 5.84
CA LEU A 226 -7.85 17.68 5.34
C LEU A 226 -9.29 17.45 5.81
N ASP A 227 -10.19 17.15 4.85
CA ASP A 227 -11.64 17.00 5.10
C ASP A 227 -12.32 18.26 5.68
N GLY A 228 -11.67 19.40 5.62
CA GLY A 228 -12.21 20.66 6.15
C GLY A 228 -13.33 21.21 5.27
N PRO A 229 -14.46 21.65 5.85
CA PRO A 229 -15.57 22.20 5.07
C PRO A 229 -15.17 23.51 4.39
N ARG A 230 -15.59 23.68 3.14
CA ARG A 230 -15.41 24.91 2.33
C ARG A 230 -16.75 25.40 1.78
N ALA A 231 -17.71 25.61 2.70
CA ALA A 231 -19.04 26.11 2.38
C ALA A 231 -19.00 27.49 1.72
N ASP A 232 -17.92 28.28 1.92
CA ASP A 232 -17.67 29.57 1.30
C ASP A 232 -17.49 29.50 -0.22
N LEU A 233 -17.03 28.35 -0.73
CA LEU A 233 -16.78 28.10 -2.16
C LEU A 233 -17.73 27.05 -2.76
N ALA A 234 -18.44 26.29 -1.93
CA ALA A 234 -19.24 25.17 -2.39
C ALA A 234 -20.43 25.59 -3.26
N SER A 235 -20.59 24.92 -4.41
CA SER A 235 -21.71 25.09 -5.31
C SER A 235 -22.12 23.73 -5.88
N GLY A 236 -23.19 23.14 -5.34
CA GLY A 236 -23.68 21.82 -5.78
C GLY A 236 -22.78 20.65 -5.42
N TRP A 237 -21.90 20.80 -4.41
CA TRP A 237 -21.03 19.71 -3.93
C TRP A 237 -21.85 18.63 -3.22
N ILE A 238 -21.28 17.41 -3.15
CA ILE A 238 -21.87 16.26 -2.46
C ILE A 238 -22.02 16.54 -0.95
N SER A 239 -21.01 17.20 -0.36
CA SER A 239 -21.00 17.70 1.01
C SER A 239 -20.06 18.92 1.10
N PRO A 240 -20.03 19.65 2.24
CA PRO A 240 -19.10 20.78 2.38
C PRO A 240 -17.62 20.47 2.21
N SER A 241 -17.22 19.18 2.26
CA SER A 241 -15.86 18.70 2.08
C SER A 241 -15.69 17.68 0.95
N ARG A 242 -16.76 17.32 0.23
CA ARG A 242 -16.75 16.41 -0.94
C ARG A 242 -17.29 17.14 -2.16
N LEU A 243 -16.39 17.43 -3.11
CA LEU A 243 -16.68 18.28 -4.26
C LEU A 243 -17.44 17.50 -5.35
N ALA A 244 -16.93 16.33 -5.73
CA ALA A 244 -17.47 15.51 -6.81
C ALA A 244 -17.03 14.05 -6.69
N THR A 245 -17.69 13.16 -7.44
CA THR A 245 -17.21 11.82 -7.81
C THR A 245 -16.67 11.84 -9.24
N THR A 246 -16.14 10.70 -9.71
CA THR A 246 -15.74 10.56 -11.10
C THR A 246 -16.92 10.73 -12.06
N THR A 247 -16.67 11.36 -13.21
CA THR A 247 -17.69 11.58 -14.27
C THR A 247 -18.09 10.30 -14.98
N THR A 248 -17.31 9.22 -14.84
CA THR A 248 -17.60 7.89 -15.37
C THR A 248 -17.94 6.94 -14.23
N SER A 249 -18.77 5.93 -14.52
CA SER A 249 -19.19 4.93 -13.52
C SER A 249 -18.05 4.02 -13.07
N TYR A 250 -16.98 3.90 -13.85
CA TYR A 250 -15.82 3.06 -13.57
C TYR A 250 -14.53 3.69 -14.09
N VAL A 251 -13.47 3.64 -13.27
CA VAL A 251 -12.10 4.00 -13.63
C VAL A 251 -11.19 2.85 -13.21
N GLY A 252 -10.77 2.04 -14.17
CA GLY A 252 -9.89 0.88 -13.95
C GLY A 252 -8.43 1.28 -13.71
N PRO A 253 -7.60 0.33 -13.26
CA PRO A 253 -6.15 0.51 -13.17
C PRO A 253 -5.55 1.06 -14.47
N GLY A 254 -4.72 2.09 -14.36
CA GLY A 254 -4.10 2.80 -15.49
C GLY A 254 -5.01 3.78 -16.23
N GLN A 255 -6.32 3.79 -15.99
CA GLN A 255 -7.27 4.73 -16.60
C GLN A 255 -7.28 6.08 -15.87
N VAL A 256 -7.78 7.12 -16.54
CA VAL A 256 -7.91 8.47 -15.99
C VAL A 256 -9.35 8.73 -15.56
N GLY A 257 -9.54 9.06 -14.29
CA GLY A 257 -10.79 9.55 -13.72
C GLY A 257 -10.82 11.08 -13.72
N TRP A 258 -11.95 11.64 -14.15
CA TRP A 258 -12.20 13.08 -14.21
C TRP A 258 -13.19 13.44 -13.11
N PHE A 259 -12.89 14.51 -12.37
CA PHE A 259 -13.75 15.07 -11.32
C PHE A 259 -14.12 16.49 -11.73
N GLU A 260 -15.39 16.69 -12.03
CA GLU A 260 -15.96 17.98 -12.42
C GLU A 260 -16.79 18.52 -11.25
N PHE A 261 -16.52 19.75 -10.86
CA PHE A 261 -17.21 20.42 -9.75
C PHE A 261 -17.34 21.93 -9.99
N SER A 262 -18.34 22.55 -9.38
CA SER A 262 -18.54 23.98 -9.47
C SER A 262 -18.09 24.68 -8.19
N VAL A 263 -17.51 25.86 -8.35
CA VAL A 263 -17.20 26.79 -7.24
C VAL A 263 -17.99 28.08 -7.42
N ARG A 264 -18.46 28.64 -6.30
CA ARG A 264 -19.06 29.97 -6.25
C ARG A 264 -18.07 30.94 -5.62
N ALA A 265 -17.81 32.06 -6.28
CA ALA A 265 -16.99 33.14 -5.74
C ALA A 265 -17.65 33.75 -4.48
N PRO A 266 -16.91 33.97 -3.41
CA PRO A 266 -17.34 34.87 -2.33
C PRO A 266 -17.72 36.27 -2.83
N GLN A 267 -18.50 37.02 -2.04
CA GLN A 267 -18.90 38.38 -2.39
C GLN A 267 -17.74 39.36 -2.28
N THR A 268 -16.75 39.07 -1.47
CA THR A 268 -15.57 39.92 -1.26
C THR A 268 -14.51 39.64 -2.33
N PRO A 269 -14.03 40.64 -3.09
CA PRO A 269 -12.88 40.47 -3.97
C PRO A 269 -11.65 39.97 -3.20
N GLY A 270 -10.86 39.09 -3.82
CA GLY A 270 -9.68 38.52 -3.21
C GLY A 270 -9.24 37.22 -3.91
N ASP A 271 -8.19 36.59 -3.39
CA ASP A 271 -7.67 35.32 -3.87
C ASP A 271 -8.03 34.22 -2.85
N TYR A 272 -8.77 33.24 -3.31
CA TYR A 272 -9.27 32.14 -2.45
C TYR A 272 -8.65 30.82 -2.88
N ARG A 273 -7.88 30.21 -1.98
CA ARG A 273 -7.25 28.91 -2.24
C ARG A 273 -8.18 27.76 -1.89
N LEU A 274 -8.34 26.83 -2.82
CA LEU A 274 -9.05 25.56 -2.65
C LEU A 274 -8.07 24.42 -2.92
N SER A 275 -7.64 23.75 -1.86
CA SER A 275 -6.79 22.56 -1.98
C SER A 275 -7.65 21.31 -2.00
N VAL A 276 -7.34 20.37 -2.91
CA VAL A 276 -8.13 19.17 -3.16
C VAL A 276 -7.27 17.93 -3.23
N ARG A 277 -7.86 16.77 -2.88
CA ARG A 277 -7.22 15.46 -2.89
C ARG A 277 -8.26 14.39 -3.18
N GLY A 278 -7.85 13.34 -3.87
CA GLY A 278 -8.69 12.17 -4.06
C GLY A 278 -8.89 11.39 -2.75
N VAL A 279 -10.05 10.77 -2.59
CA VAL A 279 -10.39 9.93 -1.44
C VAL A 279 -11.32 8.80 -1.87
N VAL A 280 -11.11 7.60 -1.35
CA VAL A 280 -12.11 6.53 -1.37
C VAL A 280 -12.77 6.52 0.00
N ASP A 281 -13.99 7.05 0.07
CA ASP A 281 -14.69 7.28 1.33
C ASP A 281 -14.88 5.98 2.13
N GLY A 282 -14.56 6.05 3.43
CA GLY A 282 -14.58 4.90 4.34
C GLY A 282 -13.36 3.96 4.22
N VAL A 283 -12.42 4.24 3.29
CA VAL A 283 -11.26 3.39 3.02
C VAL A 283 -9.95 4.15 3.20
N THR A 284 -9.63 5.09 2.30
CA THR A 284 -8.33 5.77 2.33
C THR A 284 -8.36 7.10 1.57
N TRP A 285 -7.52 8.04 2.00
CA TRP A 285 -7.12 9.18 1.19
C TRP A 285 -6.07 8.72 0.17
N LEU A 286 -6.27 9.09 -1.09
CA LEU A 286 -5.30 8.82 -2.16
C LEU A 286 -4.04 9.70 -1.97
N GLU A 287 -3.07 9.63 -2.87
CA GLU A 287 -1.81 10.39 -2.74
C GLU A 287 -2.04 11.89 -2.68
N ASP A 288 -1.29 12.56 -1.81
CA ASP A 288 -1.26 14.01 -1.78
C ASP A 288 -0.30 14.55 -2.85
N SER A 289 -0.88 14.96 -3.96
CA SER A 289 -0.12 15.58 -5.07
C SER A 289 -0.01 17.11 -4.94
N GLY A 290 -0.42 17.68 -3.81
CA GLY A 290 -0.35 19.12 -3.56
C GLY A 290 -1.28 19.97 -4.45
N ILE A 291 -2.39 19.41 -4.92
CA ILE A 291 -3.28 20.06 -5.89
C ILE A 291 -4.08 21.17 -5.23
N PHE A 292 -4.12 22.32 -5.87
CA PHE A 292 -4.98 23.43 -5.46
C PHE A 292 -5.39 24.30 -6.64
N PHE A 293 -6.42 25.09 -6.44
CA PHE A 293 -6.85 26.19 -7.29
C PHE A 293 -6.76 27.50 -6.52
N THR A 294 -6.35 28.56 -7.20
CA THR A 294 -6.51 29.95 -6.73
C THR A 294 -7.68 30.55 -7.48
N ILE A 295 -8.79 30.83 -6.79
CA ILE A 295 -9.98 31.48 -7.36
C ILE A 295 -9.79 33.00 -7.20
N HIS A 296 -9.53 33.66 -8.29
CA HIS A 296 -9.36 35.11 -8.32
C HIS A 296 -10.74 35.79 -8.45
N VAL A 297 -11.21 36.40 -7.36
CA VAL A 297 -12.49 37.14 -7.34
C VAL A 297 -12.21 38.62 -7.63
N ARG A 298 -12.67 39.13 -8.80
CA ARG A 298 -12.40 40.47 -9.27
C ARG A 298 -13.69 41.14 -9.72
#